data_a1a63af1dfe1e40124a9ec85413a5570
#
_entry.id   a1a63af1dfe1e40124a9ec85413a5570
#
_cell.length_a   1.000
_cell.length_b   1.000
_cell.length_c   1.000
_cell.angle_alpha   90.00
_cell.angle_beta   90.00
_cell.angle_gamma   90.00
#
_symmetry.space_group_name_H-M   'P 1'
#
loop_
_entity.id
_entity.type
_entity.pdbx_description
1 polymer ?
#
loop_
_entity_poly.entity_id
_entity_poly.type
_entity_poly.pdbx_seq_one_letter_code
_entity_poly.pdbx_strand_id
1 'polypeptide(L)'
;MFKIGDTIEVKYNGKIGAIISIEEYNNSNRYIALIDGKKVSLYPEQIRPANLENAALNYTAKDVNSLFTARLLLNPNINSLYSLNSSKIDYIPYQFRPVLKIIKSESPRILIADGVGVGKTIEAGLILKELEARFDIKSVLVICPRPLITEKKWQNELKDKFGEKFVHIDGEKLRYCVNEAYLEDEWPDDYAKCIIPYSLFDEAIVCGTAENGLKKLNKRSFADLKPFPKFDLVIIDEAHHIKNPNTYAYQAVQMFCENAASIVMLTATPIQLGDKDLFVLLHLLRPDLIYDYESFEHMSEPNPYINEAVKSIRGNDSDWQKKALSNLIDAGNTKWGSSVLKRNPVYLNAINILQ
;
A
#
# COMPACT_ATOMS: atom_id res chain seq x y z
N MET A 1 -16.76 -12.88 32.66
CA MET A 1 -15.59 -12.40 31.90
C MET A 1 -16.14 -11.60 30.73
N PHE A 2 -15.76 -10.34 30.60
CA PHE A 2 -16.26 -9.47 29.51
C PHE A 2 -15.52 -9.74 28.21
N LYS A 3 -16.19 -9.47 27.07
CA LYS A 3 -15.65 -9.60 25.72
C LYS A 3 -15.57 -8.22 25.02
N ILE A 4 -14.79 -8.14 23.96
CA ILE A 4 -14.79 -6.96 23.11
C ILE A 4 -16.19 -6.79 22.51
N GLY A 5 -16.73 -5.56 22.59
CA GLY A 5 -18.09 -5.23 22.20
C GLY A 5 -19.11 -5.25 23.34
N ASP A 6 -18.78 -5.82 24.49
CA ASP A 6 -19.70 -5.80 25.64
C ASP A 6 -19.92 -4.38 26.17
N THR A 7 -21.17 -4.07 26.48
CA THR A 7 -21.53 -2.80 27.11
C THR A 7 -21.39 -2.90 28.62
N ILE A 8 -20.61 -2.01 29.19
CA ILE A 8 -20.30 -1.99 30.63
C ILE A 8 -20.70 -0.65 31.25
N GLU A 9 -20.98 -0.72 32.54
CA GLU A 9 -21.18 0.46 33.39
C GLU A 9 -20.03 0.55 34.39
N VAL A 10 -19.47 1.77 34.53
CA VAL A 10 -18.41 2.05 35.49
C VAL A 10 -19.02 2.26 36.87
N LYS A 11 -18.62 1.42 37.83
CA LYS A 11 -19.24 1.38 39.17
C LYS A 11 -19.18 2.69 39.96
N TYR A 12 -18.11 3.48 39.80
CA TYR A 12 -17.90 4.68 40.62
C TYR A 12 -18.63 5.93 40.11
N ASN A 13 -19.03 5.98 38.84
CA ASN A 13 -19.67 7.18 38.23
C ASN A 13 -20.91 6.86 37.41
N GLY A 14 -21.29 5.58 37.26
CA GLY A 14 -22.46 5.14 36.50
C GLY A 14 -22.37 5.35 34.98
N LYS A 15 -21.22 5.77 34.46
CA LYS A 15 -21.07 5.99 33.01
C LYS A 15 -21.05 4.67 32.25
N ILE A 16 -21.72 4.67 31.10
CA ILE A 16 -21.83 3.51 30.23
C ILE A 16 -20.83 3.64 29.08
N GLY A 17 -20.21 2.56 28.69
CA GLY A 17 -19.30 2.48 27.58
C GLY A 17 -19.22 1.08 26.99
N ALA A 18 -18.49 0.92 25.89
CA ALA A 18 -18.25 -0.36 25.24
C ALA A 18 -16.78 -0.75 25.32
N ILE A 19 -16.51 -2.03 25.56
CA ILE A 19 -15.14 -2.57 25.56
C ILE A 19 -14.62 -2.64 24.13
N ILE A 20 -13.50 -1.97 23.87
CA ILE A 20 -12.86 -1.92 22.55
C ILE A 20 -11.59 -2.78 22.46
N SER A 21 -10.95 -3.08 23.60
CA SER A 21 -9.77 -3.94 23.67
C SER A 21 -9.64 -4.57 25.05
N ILE A 22 -8.98 -5.73 25.11
CA ILE A 22 -8.66 -6.44 26.36
C ILE A 22 -7.15 -6.69 26.34
N GLU A 23 -6.47 -6.25 27.39
CA GLU A 23 -5.03 -6.43 27.58
C GLU A 23 -4.81 -7.30 28.83
N GLU A 24 -3.89 -8.24 28.76
CA GLU A 24 -3.49 -9.04 29.91
C GLU A 24 -2.31 -8.35 30.62
N TYR A 25 -2.52 -7.97 31.90
CA TYR A 25 -1.51 -7.30 32.70
C TYR A 25 -1.44 -7.90 34.10
N ASN A 26 -0.29 -8.42 34.51
CA ASN A 26 -0.05 -9.02 35.84
C ASN A 26 -1.09 -10.06 36.23
N ASN A 27 -1.37 -11.06 35.38
CA ASN A 27 -2.36 -12.12 35.59
C ASN A 27 -3.81 -11.63 35.80
N SER A 28 -4.13 -10.39 35.44
CA SER A 28 -5.48 -9.86 35.42
C SER A 28 -5.80 -9.23 34.10
N ASN A 29 -7.08 -9.29 33.67
CA ASN A 29 -7.52 -8.63 32.45
C ASN A 29 -7.73 -7.15 32.71
N ARG A 30 -7.12 -6.33 31.85
CA ARG A 30 -7.34 -4.89 31.79
C ARG A 30 -8.22 -4.59 30.57
N TYR A 31 -9.34 -3.94 30.81
CA TYR A 31 -10.32 -3.62 29.78
C TYR A 31 -10.14 -2.17 29.31
N ILE A 32 -9.99 -1.97 28.03
CA ILE A 32 -10.01 -0.63 27.42
C ILE A 32 -11.43 -0.40 26.90
N ALA A 33 -12.12 0.58 27.48
CA ALA A 33 -13.48 0.90 27.09
C ALA A 33 -13.56 2.33 26.51
N LEU A 34 -14.46 2.55 25.57
CA LEU A 34 -14.81 3.84 25.04
C LEU A 34 -15.99 4.40 25.86
N ILE A 35 -15.75 5.47 26.63
CA ILE A 35 -16.72 6.14 27.47
C ILE A 35 -16.72 7.62 27.14
N ASP A 36 -17.87 8.19 26.76
CA ASP A 36 -17.99 9.60 26.33
C ASP A 36 -16.98 10.00 25.27
N GLY A 37 -16.68 9.10 24.30
CA GLY A 37 -15.73 9.35 23.22
C GLY A 37 -14.25 9.28 23.64
N LYS A 38 -13.93 8.93 24.89
CA LYS A 38 -12.57 8.81 25.41
C LYS A 38 -12.24 7.33 25.71
N LYS A 39 -11.01 6.93 25.41
CA LYS A 39 -10.49 5.62 25.81
C LYS A 39 -10.16 5.66 27.30
N VAL A 40 -10.76 4.75 28.07
CA VAL A 40 -10.56 4.63 29.52
C VAL A 40 -10.12 3.20 29.80
N SER A 41 -9.09 3.05 30.62
CA SER A 41 -8.57 1.75 31.07
C SER A 41 -9.19 1.38 32.41
N LEU A 42 -9.77 0.20 32.49
CA LEU A 42 -10.56 -0.25 33.65
C LEU A 42 -10.19 -1.68 34.03
N TYR A 43 -10.24 -1.98 35.31
CA TYR A 43 -10.07 -3.33 35.84
C TYR A 43 -11.44 -4.00 36.07
N PRO A 44 -11.48 -5.35 36.15
CA PRO A 44 -12.74 -6.10 36.35
C PRO A 44 -13.58 -5.61 37.52
N GLU A 45 -12.93 -5.17 38.61
CA GLU A 45 -13.60 -4.74 39.84
C GLU A 45 -14.32 -3.39 39.67
N GLN A 46 -13.89 -2.57 38.70
CA GLN A 46 -14.38 -1.21 38.42
C GLN A 46 -15.61 -1.20 37.52
N ILE A 47 -15.93 -2.34 36.91
CA ILE A 47 -16.98 -2.43 35.90
C ILE A 47 -18.04 -3.46 36.28
N ARG A 48 -19.24 -3.28 35.72
CA ARG A 48 -20.34 -4.28 35.78
C ARG A 48 -21.04 -4.30 34.42
N PRO A 49 -21.76 -5.37 34.08
CA PRO A 49 -22.62 -5.35 32.90
C PRO A 49 -23.58 -4.19 32.95
N ALA A 50 -23.72 -3.43 31.87
CA ALA A 50 -24.70 -2.36 31.82
C ALA A 50 -26.11 -2.95 31.76
N ASN A 51 -26.98 -2.56 32.69
CA ASN A 51 -28.38 -2.95 32.65
C ASN A 51 -29.12 -2.01 31.69
N LEU A 52 -29.26 -2.43 30.45
CA LEU A 52 -29.86 -1.63 29.37
C LEU A 52 -31.41 -1.58 29.46
N GLU A 53 -32.03 -2.39 30.34
CA GLU A 53 -33.51 -2.44 30.45
C GLU A 53 -34.13 -1.12 31.00
N ASN A 54 -33.34 -0.26 31.66
CA ASN A 54 -33.81 1.03 32.19
C ASN A 54 -33.27 2.27 31.51
N ALA A 55 -32.41 2.12 30.51
CA ALA A 55 -31.96 3.23 29.70
C ALA A 55 -32.86 3.32 28.46
N ALA A 56 -33.96 4.02 28.56
CA ALA A 56 -34.64 4.53 27.37
C ALA A 56 -33.66 5.47 26.67
N LEU A 57 -32.83 4.93 25.80
CA LEU A 57 -31.92 5.68 24.94
C LEU A 57 -32.81 6.44 23.96
N ASN A 58 -33.18 7.67 24.30
CA ASN A 58 -33.84 8.60 23.40
C ASN A 58 -32.82 9.05 22.34
N TYR A 59 -32.57 8.21 21.35
CA TYR A 59 -31.79 8.62 20.18
C TYR A 59 -32.63 9.61 19.37
N THR A 60 -32.08 10.78 19.12
CA THR A 60 -32.62 11.71 18.14
C THR A 60 -32.26 11.20 16.73
N ALA A 61 -33.00 11.64 15.71
CA ALA A 61 -32.68 11.34 14.31
C ALA A 61 -31.24 11.77 13.96
N LYS A 62 -30.72 12.82 14.63
CA LYS A 62 -29.35 13.30 14.48
C LYS A 62 -28.32 12.30 15.04
N ASP A 63 -28.63 11.68 16.18
CA ASP A 63 -27.74 10.68 16.80
C ASP A 63 -27.67 9.41 15.95
N VAL A 64 -28.82 8.95 15.42
CA VAL A 64 -28.90 7.82 14.50
C VAL A 64 -28.12 8.10 13.21
N ASN A 65 -28.27 9.30 12.62
CA ASN A 65 -27.53 9.69 11.43
C ASN A 65 -26.01 9.80 11.72
N SER A 66 -25.63 10.31 12.89
CA SER A 66 -24.22 10.38 13.28
C SER A 66 -23.61 8.99 13.47
N LEU A 67 -24.34 8.05 14.11
CA LEU A 67 -23.92 6.66 14.25
C LEU A 67 -23.84 5.95 12.90
N PHE A 68 -24.81 6.19 12.02
CA PHE A 68 -24.81 5.60 10.68
C PHE A 68 -23.64 6.13 9.83
N THR A 69 -23.39 7.44 9.89
CA THR A 69 -22.25 8.07 9.22
C THR A 69 -20.94 7.57 9.78
N ALA A 70 -20.81 7.49 11.11
CA ALA A 70 -19.61 6.91 11.74
C ALA A 70 -19.37 5.45 11.33
N ARG A 71 -20.43 4.64 11.23
CA ARG A 71 -20.34 3.25 10.77
C ARG A 71 -19.93 3.14 9.30
N LEU A 72 -20.44 4.04 8.44
CA LEU A 72 -20.03 4.11 7.03
C LEU A 72 -18.56 4.52 6.89
N LEU A 73 -18.09 5.45 7.73
CA LEU A 73 -16.70 5.89 7.77
C LEU A 73 -15.76 4.81 8.32
N LEU A 74 -16.19 4.05 9.33
CA LEU A 74 -15.41 2.96 9.94
C LEU A 74 -15.40 1.68 9.09
N ASN A 75 -16.41 1.45 8.28
CA ASN A 75 -16.51 0.33 7.36
C ASN A 75 -16.74 0.85 5.94
N PRO A 76 -15.71 1.38 5.28
CA PRO A 76 -15.84 1.89 3.93
C PRO A 76 -16.33 0.78 3.00
N ASN A 77 -17.43 1.06 2.30
CA ASN A 77 -18.02 0.10 1.39
C ASN A 77 -17.04 -0.22 0.26
N ILE A 78 -16.69 -1.50 0.13
CA ILE A 78 -15.78 -1.99 -0.92
C ILE A 78 -16.33 -1.68 -2.34
N ASN A 79 -17.64 -1.51 -2.45
CA ASN A 79 -18.32 -1.25 -3.72
C ASN A 79 -18.45 0.25 -4.07
N SER A 80 -18.01 1.17 -3.20
CA SER A 80 -17.99 2.61 -3.48
C SER A 80 -16.56 3.14 -3.59
N LEU A 81 -16.32 4.00 -4.59
CA LEU A 81 -15.03 4.65 -4.82
C LEU A 81 -15.14 6.11 -4.33
N TYR A 82 -14.44 6.41 -3.24
CA TYR A 82 -14.38 7.76 -2.67
C TYR A 82 -13.57 8.72 -3.54
N SER A 83 -12.55 8.20 -4.20
CA SER A 83 -11.68 8.95 -5.11
C SER A 83 -12.41 9.58 -6.30
N LEU A 84 -13.57 9.04 -6.71
CA LEU A 84 -14.41 9.60 -7.78
C LEU A 84 -14.89 11.02 -7.49
N ASN A 85 -15.26 11.31 -6.25
CA ASN A 85 -15.81 12.61 -5.85
C ASN A 85 -14.77 13.58 -5.31
N SER A 86 -13.57 13.10 -5.02
CA SER A 86 -12.49 13.88 -4.41
C SER A 86 -11.44 14.40 -5.41
N SER A 87 -11.60 14.10 -6.69
CA SER A 87 -10.65 14.44 -7.74
C SER A 87 -11.29 15.22 -8.88
N LYS A 88 -10.51 16.17 -9.45
CA LYS A 88 -10.91 16.96 -10.64
C LYS A 88 -10.35 16.32 -11.91
N ILE A 89 -10.85 15.14 -12.25
CA ILE A 89 -10.42 14.36 -13.40
C ILE A 89 -11.62 13.87 -14.20
N ASP A 90 -11.40 13.60 -15.47
CA ASP A 90 -12.38 12.90 -16.31
C ASP A 90 -12.44 11.43 -15.88
N TYR A 91 -13.67 10.86 -15.91
CA TYR A 91 -13.86 9.46 -15.60
C TYR A 91 -13.38 8.58 -16.75
N ILE A 92 -12.24 7.92 -16.54
CA ILE A 92 -11.67 6.95 -17.47
C ILE A 92 -11.63 5.57 -16.79
N PRO A 93 -12.49 4.63 -17.18
CA PRO A 93 -12.74 3.38 -16.43
C PRO A 93 -11.47 2.54 -16.13
N TYR A 94 -10.50 2.49 -17.05
CA TYR A 94 -9.31 1.68 -16.84
C TYR A 94 -8.41 2.24 -15.72
N GLN A 95 -8.37 3.55 -15.49
CA GLN A 95 -7.57 4.20 -14.45
C GLN A 95 -8.03 3.84 -13.02
N PHE A 96 -9.26 3.35 -12.88
CA PHE A 96 -9.79 2.88 -11.60
C PHE A 96 -9.49 1.41 -11.31
N ARG A 97 -8.98 0.64 -12.28
CA ARG A 97 -8.65 -0.77 -12.07
C ARG A 97 -7.58 -1.00 -10.99
N PRO A 98 -6.48 -0.22 -10.93
CA PRO A 98 -5.51 -0.33 -9.84
C PRO A 98 -6.11 -0.03 -8.47
N VAL A 99 -6.99 0.99 -8.39
CA VAL A 99 -7.71 1.34 -7.16
C VAL A 99 -8.55 0.17 -6.68
N LEU A 100 -9.36 -0.43 -7.57
CA LEU A 100 -10.19 -1.60 -7.23
C LEU A 100 -9.40 -2.81 -6.77
N LYS A 101 -8.17 -2.97 -7.25
CA LYS A 101 -7.27 -4.04 -6.79
C LYS A 101 -6.72 -3.74 -5.40
N ILE A 102 -6.28 -2.51 -5.16
CA ILE A 102 -5.60 -2.15 -3.92
C ILE A 102 -6.56 -2.16 -2.71
N ILE A 103 -7.81 -1.71 -2.89
CA ILE A 103 -8.82 -1.71 -1.82
C ILE A 103 -9.30 -3.10 -1.38
N LYS A 104 -9.08 -4.11 -2.22
CA LYS A 104 -9.41 -5.51 -1.93
C LYS A 104 -8.22 -6.28 -1.33
N SER A 105 -7.05 -5.65 -1.27
CA SER A 105 -5.83 -6.28 -0.79
C SER A 105 -5.65 -6.01 0.72
N GLU A 106 -5.34 -7.03 1.49
CA GLU A 106 -4.93 -6.89 2.89
C GLU A 106 -3.59 -6.16 3.03
N SER A 107 -2.73 -6.28 2.02
CA SER A 107 -1.48 -5.53 1.90
C SER A 107 -1.55 -4.68 0.64
N PRO A 108 -1.77 -3.35 0.75
CA PRO A 108 -2.00 -2.46 -0.38
C PRO A 108 -0.70 -2.14 -1.13
N ARG A 109 -0.19 -3.12 -1.88
CA ARG A 109 1.05 -3.05 -2.67
C ARG A 109 0.77 -3.42 -4.11
N ILE A 110 1.08 -2.53 -5.06
CA ILE A 110 0.76 -2.72 -6.47
C ILE A 110 1.86 -2.22 -7.40
N LEU A 111 2.11 -2.97 -8.48
CA LEU A 111 2.88 -2.51 -9.64
C LEU A 111 1.91 -2.15 -10.77
N ILE A 112 1.93 -0.90 -11.21
CA ILE A 112 1.20 -0.39 -12.37
C ILE A 112 2.18 -0.33 -13.54
N ALA A 113 1.94 -1.20 -14.50
CA ALA A 113 2.84 -1.47 -15.62
C ALA A 113 2.18 -1.09 -16.95
N ASP A 114 1.66 0.11 -17.03
CA ASP A 114 0.94 0.63 -18.21
C ASP A 114 1.86 1.49 -19.09
N GLY A 115 1.54 1.57 -20.39
CA GLY A 115 2.31 2.31 -21.38
C GLY A 115 2.53 3.79 -21.03
N VAL A 116 3.36 4.48 -21.82
CA VAL A 116 3.59 5.92 -21.67
C VAL A 116 2.30 6.69 -22.00
N GLY A 117 1.98 7.72 -21.23
CA GLY A 117 0.87 8.64 -21.52
C GLY A 117 -0.52 8.18 -21.10
N VAL A 118 -0.68 6.99 -20.54
CA VAL A 118 -2.01 6.49 -20.08
C VAL A 118 -2.49 7.14 -18.77
N GLY A 119 -1.65 7.94 -18.11
CA GLY A 119 -2.04 8.65 -16.88
C GLY A 119 -1.68 7.93 -15.59
N LYS A 120 -0.53 7.25 -15.53
CA LYS A 120 -0.05 6.57 -14.30
C LYS A 120 -0.03 7.46 -13.06
N THR A 121 0.34 8.74 -13.21
CA THR A 121 0.27 9.73 -12.11
C THR A 121 -1.15 9.92 -11.61
N ILE A 122 -2.15 9.86 -12.53
CA ILE A 122 -3.57 9.93 -12.16
C ILE A 122 -3.99 8.69 -11.37
N GLU A 123 -3.59 7.51 -11.83
CA GLU A 123 -3.86 6.25 -11.14
C GLU A 123 -3.28 6.24 -9.72
N ALA A 124 -2.04 6.72 -9.56
CA ALA A 124 -1.42 6.87 -8.24
C ALA A 124 -2.15 7.91 -7.37
N GLY A 125 -2.58 9.04 -7.94
CA GLY A 125 -3.37 10.07 -7.25
C GLY A 125 -4.76 9.55 -6.82
N LEU A 126 -5.40 8.74 -7.65
CA LEU A 126 -6.66 8.07 -7.30
C LEU A 126 -6.49 7.09 -6.15
N ILE A 127 -5.41 6.30 -6.16
CA ILE A 127 -5.06 5.40 -5.06
C ILE A 127 -4.81 6.20 -3.77
N LEU A 128 -4.04 7.29 -3.85
CA LEU A 128 -3.79 8.17 -2.72
C LEU A 128 -5.12 8.65 -2.10
N LYS A 129 -6.04 9.19 -2.90
CA LYS A 129 -7.35 9.67 -2.42
C LYS A 129 -8.21 8.57 -1.82
N GLU A 130 -8.15 7.39 -2.38
CA GLU A 130 -8.90 6.25 -1.85
C GLU A 130 -8.32 5.76 -0.52
N LEU A 131 -6.99 5.71 -0.39
CA LEU A 131 -6.33 5.32 0.87
C LEU A 131 -6.52 6.39 1.95
N GLU A 132 -6.47 7.69 1.62
CA GLU A 132 -6.79 8.77 2.56
C GLU A 132 -8.22 8.63 3.11
N ALA A 133 -9.20 8.37 2.23
CA ALA A 133 -10.58 8.24 2.65
C ALA A 133 -10.86 6.99 3.50
N ARG A 134 -10.06 5.93 3.34
CA ARG A 134 -10.28 4.64 4.03
C ARG A 134 -9.44 4.47 5.28
N PHE A 135 -8.21 4.96 5.29
CA PHE A 135 -7.20 4.64 6.30
C PHE A 135 -6.57 5.86 6.98
N ASP A 136 -7.08 7.08 6.69
CA ASP A 136 -6.58 8.34 7.28
C ASP A 136 -5.06 8.48 7.15
N ILE A 137 -4.51 8.16 5.96
CA ILE A 137 -3.08 8.26 5.71
C ILE A 137 -2.62 9.70 5.73
N LYS A 138 -1.47 9.98 6.36
CA LYS A 138 -0.92 11.33 6.57
C LYS A 138 0.41 11.53 5.90
N SER A 139 1.24 10.49 5.86
CA SER A 139 2.59 10.54 5.32
C SER A 139 2.69 9.85 3.96
N VAL A 140 3.14 10.59 2.95
CA VAL A 140 3.25 10.09 1.57
C VAL A 140 4.57 10.51 0.96
N LEU A 141 5.35 9.53 0.54
CA LEU A 141 6.60 9.74 -0.15
C LEU A 141 6.47 9.39 -1.63
N VAL A 142 6.83 10.32 -2.50
CA VAL A 142 7.00 10.07 -3.94
C VAL A 142 8.49 10.04 -4.28
N ILE A 143 8.96 8.96 -4.89
CA ILE A 143 10.33 8.83 -5.40
C ILE A 143 10.27 8.79 -6.91
N CYS A 144 10.97 9.69 -7.59
CA CYS A 144 10.90 9.82 -9.04
C CYS A 144 12.22 10.31 -9.68
N PRO A 145 12.37 10.21 -11.01
CA PRO A 145 13.50 10.81 -11.73
C PRO A 145 13.54 12.33 -11.60
N ARG A 146 14.75 12.90 -11.54
CA ARG A 146 14.97 14.35 -11.40
C ARG A 146 14.26 15.22 -12.45
N PRO A 147 14.17 14.85 -13.74
CA PRO A 147 13.45 15.63 -14.73
C PRO A 147 11.99 15.93 -14.35
N LEU A 148 11.28 14.96 -13.79
CA LEU A 148 9.88 15.11 -13.36
C LEU A 148 9.70 16.13 -12.22
N ILE A 149 10.74 16.35 -11.43
CA ILE A 149 10.77 17.39 -10.38
C ILE A 149 11.04 18.75 -10.99
N THR A 150 12.00 18.85 -11.91
CA THR A 150 12.33 20.10 -12.58
C THR A 150 11.13 20.66 -13.34
N GLU A 151 10.35 19.81 -13.99
CA GLU A 151 9.10 20.14 -14.69
C GLU A 151 7.92 20.36 -13.72
N LYS A 152 8.12 20.11 -12.42
CA LYS A 152 7.07 20.13 -11.37
C LYS A 152 5.85 19.28 -11.70
N LYS A 153 6.03 18.22 -12.48
CA LYS A 153 4.93 17.40 -12.98
C LYS A 153 4.10 16.81 -11.83
N TRP A 154 4.75 16.15 -10.89
CA TRP A 154 4.09 15.56 -9.74
C TRP A 154 3.40 16.60 -8.86
N GLN A 155 4.09 17.72 -8.54
CA GLN A 155 3.51 18.77 -7.70
C GLN A 155 2.27 19.38 -8.35
N ASN A 156 2.33 19.68 -9.65
CA ASN A 156 1.23 20.32 -10.38
C ASN A 156 0.06 19.34 -10.53
N GLU A 157 0.29 18.10 -10.96
CA GLU A 157 -0.78 17.14 -11.16
C GLU A 157 -1.50 16.79 -9.83
N LEU A 158 -0.75 16.58 -8.74
CA LEU A 158 -1.34 16.30 -7.45
C LEU A 158 -2.10 17.50 -6.89
N LYS A 159 -1.57 18.72 -7.06
CA LYS A 159 -2.23 19.94 -6.61
C LYS A 159 -3.50 20.23 -7.42
N ASP A 160 -3.41 20.22 -8.75
CA ASP A 160 -4.49 20.70 -9.60
C ASP A 160 -5.63 19.70 -9.71
N LYS A 161 -5.32 18.39 -9.74
CA LYS A 161 -6.30 17.32 -9.93
C LYS A 161 -6.81 16.72 -8.62
N PHE A 162 -5.98 16.69 -7.58
CA PHE A 162 -6.30 16.03 -6.31
C PHE A 162 -6.32 16.97 -5.10
N GLY A 163 -5.92 18.24 -5.27
CA GLY A 163 -5.88 19.22 -4.18
C GLY A 163 -4.74 18.98 -3.19
N GLU A 164 -3.77 18.12 -3.53
CA GLU A 164 -2.68 17.72 -2.65
C GLU A 164 -1.44 18.60 -2.81
N LYS A 165 -0.83 18.96 -1.68
CA LYS A 165 0.40 19.75 -1.67
C LYS A 165 1.58 18.86 -1.27
N PHE A 166 2.56 18.75 -2.15
CA PHE A 166 3.79 18.01 -1.91
C PHE A 166 5.00 18.93 -1.90
N VAL A 167 5.88 18.73 -0.93
CA VAL A 167 7.14 19.48 -0.80
C VAL A 167 8.24 18.72 -1.54
N HIS A 168 8.95 19.43 -2.42
CA HIS A 168 10.17 18.89 -3.03
C HIS A 168 11.32 18.91 -2.02
N ILE A 169 11.95 17.78 -1.82
CA ILE A 169 13.15 17.61 -0.99
C ILE A 169 14.38 17.68 -1.90
N ASP A 170 15.24 18.65 -1.64
CA ASP A 170 16.60 18.78 -2.18
C ASP A 170 17.63 18.16 -1.21
N GLY A 171 18.92 18.23 -1.54
CA GLY A 171 19.96 17.62 -0.72
C GLY A 171 20.10 18.20 0.69
N GLU A 172 19.83 19.50 0.87
CA GLU A 172 19.88 20.15 2.19
C GLU A 172 18.71 19.72 3.07
N LYS A 173 17.49 19.74 2.49
CA LYS A 173 16.28 19.28 3.18
C LYS A 173 16.34 17.81 3.51
N LEU A 174 16.89 16.95 2.62
CA LEU A 174 17.04 15.52 2.89
C LEU A 174 17.96 15.31 4.10
N ARG A 175 19.07 16.03 4.17
CA ARG A 175 19.98 15.96 5.32
C ARG A 175 19.31 16.45 6.60
N TYR A 176 18.54 17.51 6.51
CA TYR A 176 17.73 17.98 7.64
C TYR A 176 16.74 16.89 8.10
N CYS A 177 15.97 16.30 7.20
CA CYS A 177 15.02 15.24 7.54
C CYS A 177 15.70 14.01 8.16
N VAL A 178 16.86 13.61 7.64
CA VAL A 178 17.63 12.50 8.21
C VAL A 178 18.13 12.81 9.62
N ASN A 179 18.58 14.05 9.86
CA ASN A 179 19.04 14.46 11.20
C ASN A 179 17.86 14.50 12.19
N GLU A 180 16.72 15.08 11.82
CA GLU A 180 15.51 15.12 12.66
C GLU A 180 15.01 13.71 12.94
N ALA A 181 14.92 12.86 11.92
CA ALA A 181 14.51 11.46 12.08
C ALA A 181 15.45 10.66 12.99
N TYR A 182 16.74 11.03 13.05
CA TYR A 182 17.69 10.43 13.99
C TYR A 182 17.51 10.92 15.43
N LEU A 183 17.07 12.18 15.63
CA LEU A 183 16.92 12.79 16.95
C LEU A 183 15.56 12.47 17.58
N GLU A 184 14.50 12.46 16.78
CA GLU A 184 13.11 12.38 17.23
C GLU A 184 12.46 11.02 16.92
N ASP A 185 13.20 10.10 16.26
CA ASP A 185 12.70 8.78 15.79
C ASP A 185 11.53 8.87 14.80
N GLU A 186 11.22 10.07 14.29
CA GLU A 186 10.10 10.34 13.37
C GLU A 186 10.54 11.25 12.22
N TRP A 187 9.89 11.07 11.05
CA TRP A 187 10.09 11.98 9.92
C TRP A 187 9.39 13.31 10.17
N PRO A 188 10.01 14.47 9.87
CA PRO A 188 9.42 15.77 10.18
C PRO A 188 8.06 15.99 9.50
N ASP A 189 7.07 16.47 10.25
CA ASP A 189 5.70 16.70 9.78
C ASP A 189 5.60 17.67 8.59
N ASP A 190 6.46 18.68 8.53
CA ASP A 190 6.53 19.62 7.40
C ASP A 190 6.86 18.92 6.07
N TYR A 191 7.42 17.73 6.13
CA TYR A 191 7.80 16.89 5.00
C TYR A 191 7.03 15.57 4.96
N ALA A 192 5.89 15.48 5.65
CA ALA A 192 5.05 14.29 5.66
C ALA A 192 4.54 13.92 4.25
N LYS A 193 4.25 14.92 3.39
CA LYS A 193 3.95 14.72 1.97
C LYS A 193 5.09 15.31 1.12
N CYS A 194 5.98 14.45 0.64
CA CYS A 194 7.20 14.90 -0.01
C CYS A 194 7.56 14.12 -1.28
N ILE A 195 8.42 14.74 -2.09
CA ILE A 195 8.94 14.18 -3.34
C ILE A 195 10.46 14.20 -3.29
N ILE A 196 11.10 13.05 -3.48
CA ILE A 196 12.55 12.88 -3.46
C ILE A 196 13.02 12.31 -4.80
N PRO A 197 13.99 12.95 -5.48
CA PRO A 197 14.58 12.37 -6.69
C PRO A 197 15.56 11.23 -6.36
N TYR A 198 15.60 10.18 -7.18
CA TYR A 198 16.58 9.08 -7.05
C TYR A 198 18.03 9.57 -6.92
N SER A 199 18.36 10.68 -7.60
CA SER A 199 19.72 11.23 -7.63
C SER A 199 20.24 11.75 -6.27
N LEU A 200 19.38 11.84 -5.25
CA LEU A 200 19.82 12.19 -3.90
C LEU A 200 20.27 10.99 -3.05
N PHE A 201 20.00 9.79 -3.52
CA PHE A 201 20.38 8.56 -2.82
C PHE A 201 21.82 8.19 -3.22
N ASP A 202 22.79 8.88 -2.64
CA ASP A 202 24.21 8.61 -2.77
C ASP A 202 24.73 7.78 -1.57
N GLU A 203 25.99 7.36 -1.66
CA GLU A 203 26.65 6.60 -0.60
C GLU A 203 26.60 7.31 0.76
N ALA A 204 26.79 8.63 0.74
CA ALA A 204 26.86 9.44 1.96
C ALA A 204 25.49 9.54 2.67
N ILE A 205 24.38 9.51 1.92
CA ILE A 205 23.02 9.53 2.47
C ILE A 205 22.60 8.12 2.91
N VAL A 206 22.91 7.10 2.12
CA VAL A 206 22.46 5.73 2.39
C VAL A 206 23.29 5.03 3.44
N CYS A 207 24.62 5.02 3.28
CA CYS A 207 25.54 4.24 4.11
C CYS A 207 26.34 5.07 5.11
N GLY A 208 26.41 6.40 4.96
CA GLY A 208 27.21 7.28 5.83
C GLY A 208 28.71 7.21 5.60
N THR A 209 29.18 6.51 4.58
CA THR A 209 30.61 6.47 4.17
C THR A 209 30.90 7.59 3.18
N ALA A 210 32.07 8.22 3.32
CA ALA A 210 32.55 9.14 2.29
C ALA A 210 33.35 8.34 1.24
N GLU A 211 33.44 8.86 0.00
CA GLU A 211 34.17 8.24 -1.12
C GLU A 211 35.59 7.73 -0.82
N ASN A 212 36.14 8.04 0.34
CA ASN A 212 37.46 7.58 0.81
C ASN A 212 37.44 6.70 2.07
N GLY A 213 36.28 6.08 2.39
CA GLY A 213 36.16 5.16 3.53
C GLY A 213 36.26 5.82 4.93
N LEU A 214 36.39 7.14 4.98
CA LEU A 214 36.40 7.91 6.23
C LEU A 214 34.96 8.37 6.53
N LYS A 215 34.39 7.94 7.67
CA LYS A 215 33.14 8.53 8.18
C LYS A 215 33.32 10.04 8.24
N LYS A 216 32.54 10.80 7.47
CA LYS A 216 32.46 12.25 7.68
C LYS A 216 31.88 12.46 9.08
N LEU A 217 32.74 12.89 10.01
CA LEU A 217 32.35 13.30 11.35
C LEU A 217 31.09 14.21 11.24
N ASN A 218 30.01 13.80 11.91
CA ASN A 218 28.73 14.54 12.07
C ASN A 218 27.71 14.53 10.92
N LYS A 219 27.73 13.61 9.94
CA LYS A 219 26.62 13.49 8.99
C LYS A 219 25.92 12.15 9.17
N ARG A 220 24.64 12.19 9.54
CA ARG A 220 23.78 11.01 9.67
C ARG A 220 23.36 10.48 8.30
N SER A 221 23.13 9.18 8.23
CA SER A 221 22.70 8.45 7.05
C SER A 221 21.44 7.62 7.34
N PHE A 222 20.84 7.05 6.31
CA PHE A 222 19.72 6.11 6.49
C PHE A 222 20.10 4.89 7.33
N ALA A 223 21.34 4.41 7.24
CA ALA A 223 21.82 3.29 8.03
C ALA A 223 21.90 3.58 9.55
N ASP A 224 21.94 4.85 9.94
CA ASP A 224 21.97 5.26 11.35
C ASP A 224 20.56 5.35 11.96
N LEU A 225 19.48 5.35 11.14
CA LEU A 225 18.11 5.50 11.61
C LEU A 225 17.56 4.19 12.19
N LYS A 226 17.25 4.20 13.48
CA LYS A 226 16.68 3.05 14.20
C LYS A 226 15.74 3.55 15.30
N PRO A 227 14.43 3.52 15.07
CA PRO A 227 13.71 2.94 13.91
C PRO A 227 13.87 3.75 12.61
N PHE A 228 13.70 3.09 11.47
CA PHE A 228 13.62 3.77 10.18
C PHE A 228 12.24 4.44 10.02
N PRO A 229 12.16 5.65 9.45
CA PRO A 229 10.89 6.37 9.29
C PRO A 229 9.85 5.57 8.51
N LYS A 230 8.61 5.61 8.99
CA LYS A 230 7.47 4.94 8.34
C LYS A 230 6.67 5.92 7.52
N PHE A 231 6.33 5.51 6.30
CA PHE A 231 5.38 6.22 5.46
C PHE A 231 4.11 5.38 5.26
N ASP A 232 2.96 6.03 5.30
CA ASP A 232 1.68 5.37 5.05
C ASP A 232 1.58 4.91 3.58
N LEU A 233 2.12 5.73 2.66
CA LEU A 233 2.17 5.42 1.24
C LEU A 233 3.52 5.82 0.63
N VAL A 234 4.16 4.89 -0.07
CA VAL A 234 5.35 5.14 -0.89
C VAL A 234 4.99 4.93 -2.37
N ILE A 235 5.15 5.97 -3.18
CA ILE A 235 4.94 5.94 -4.63
C ILE A 235 6.31 5.99 -5.30
N ILE A 236 6.60 5.02 -6.14
CA ILE A 236 7.87 4.88 -6.85
C ILE A 236 7.61 5.02 -8.33
N ASP A 237 7.93 6.19 -8.91
CA ASP A 237 7.72 6.45 -10.33
C ASP A 237 8.94 6.05 -11.15
N GLU A 238 8.68 5.55 -12.36
CA GLU A 238 9.68 4.98 -13.26
C GLU A 238 10.55 3.91 -12.55
N ALA A 239 9.89 2.96 -11.90
CA ALA A 239 10.52 1.94 -11.05
C ALA A 239 11.63 1.13 -11.75
N HIS A 240 11.70 1.15 -13.09
CA HIS A 240 12.79 0.53 -13.83
C HIS A 240 14.18 1.14 -13.53
N HIS A 241 14.26 2.31 -12.88
CA HIS A 241 15.51 2.90 -12.41
C HIS A 241 16.14 2.13 -11.24
N ILE A 242 15.37 1.34 -10.51
CA ILE A 242 15.83 0.59 -9.33
C ILE A 242 15.95 -0.93 -9.58
N LYS A 243 16.14 -1.35 -10.80
CA LYS A 243 16.29 -2.76 -11.18
C LYS A 243 17.63 -3.40 -10.80
N ASN A 244 18.62 -2.60 -10.39
CA ASN A 244 19.93 -3.10 -9.97
C ASN A 244 20.10 -2.99 -8.45
N PRO A 245 20.11 -4.13 -7.72
CA PRO A 245 20.24 -4.16 -6.26
C PRO A 245 21.52 -3.54 -5.71
N ASN A 246 22.56 -3.43 -6.52
CA ASN A 246 23.86 -2.90 -6.09
C ASN A 246 23.93 -1.37 -6.08
N THR A 247 22.85 -0.68 -6.44
CA THR A 247 22.81 0.79 -6.45
C THR A 247 22.30 1.35 -5.13
N TYR A 248 22.82 2.50 -4.73
CA TYR A 248 22.35 3.20 -3.52
C TYR A 248 20.87 3.62 -3.65
N ALA A 249 20.42 3.94 -4.86
CA ALA A 249 19.01 4.22 -5.12
C ALA A 249 18.11 3.02 -4.79
N TYR A 250 18.50 1.80 -5.18
CA TYR A 250 17.79 0.59 -4.82
C TYR A 250 17.77 0.38 -3.31
N GLN A 251 18.94 0.48 -2.65
CA GLN A 251 19.05 0.28 -1.20
C GLN A 251 18.19 1.27 -0.42
N ALA A 252 18.20 2.55 -0.81
CA ALA A 252 17.33 3.55 -0.20
C ALA A 252 15.84 3.20 -0.38
N VAL A 253 15.43 2.88 -1.61
CA VAL A 253 14.03 2.51 -1.90
C VAL A 253 13.64 1.24 -1.14
N GLN A 254 14.52 0.27 -1.02
CA GLN A 254 14.28 -0.92 -0.22
C GLN A 254 13.99 -0.58 1.25
N MET A 255 14.79 0.29 1.88
CA MET A 255 14.55 0.74 3.26
C MET A 255 13.17 1.40 3.42
N PHE A 256 12.76 2.24 2.47
CA PHE A 256 11.43 2.84 2.49
C PHE A 256 10.32 1.81 2.26
N CYS A 257 10.48 0.87 1.33
CA CYS A 257 9.48 -0.17 1.05
C CYS A 257 9.28 -1.14 2.21
N GLU A 258 10.35 -1.51 2.92
CA GLU A 258 10.28 -2.38 4.09
C GLU A 258 9.50 -1.74 5.24
N ASN A 259 9.52 -0.40 5.33
CA ASN A 259 8.85 0.37 6.39
C ASN A 259 7.56 1.08 5.93
N ALA A 260 7.10 0.85 4.70
CA ALA A 260 5.87 1.44 4.18
C ALA A 260 4.64 0.58 4.48
N ALA A 261 3.52 1.22 4.85
CA ALA A 261 2.24 0.54 4.97
C ALA A 261 1.66 0.17 3.59
N SER A 262 1.78 1.07 2.62
CA SER A 262 1.29 0.89 1.25
C SER A 262 2.36 1.24 0.22
N ILE A 263 2.39 0.53 -0.92
CA ILE A 263 3.37 0.79 -1.98
C ILE A 263 2.68 0.81 -3.35
N VAL A 264 3.00 1.84 -4.13
CA VAL A 264 2.62 1.95 -5.55
C VAL A 264 3.87 2.12 -6.39
N MET A 265 4.18 1.14 -7.21
CA MET A 265 5.26 1.23 -8.21
C MET A 265 4.66 1.51 -9.58
N LEU A 266 5.23 2.47 -10.30
CA LEU A 266 4.82 2.87 -11.65
C LEU A 266 5.98 2.60 -12.61
N THR A 267 5.69 1.95 -13.73
CA THR A 267 6.68 1.78 -14.82
C THR A 267 6.00 1.84 -16.17
N ALA A 268 6.66 2.43 -17.15
CA ALA A 268 6.16 2.53 -18.52
C ALA A 268 6.61 1.35 -19.40
N THR A 269 7.57 0.57 -18.97
CA THR A 269 8.28 -0.40 -19.80
C THR A 269 8.35 -1.81 -19.20
N PRO A 270 7.19 -2.41 -18.79
CA PRO A 270 7.21 -3.74 -18.20
C PRO A 270 7.70 -4.84 -19.17
N ILE A 271 7.46 -4.65 -20.47
CA ILE A 271 7.82 -5.62 -21.53
C ILE A 271 9.33 -5.56 -21.86
N GLN A 272 10.00 -4.44 -21.57
CA GLN A 272 11.44 -4.27 -21.77
C GLN A 272 12.27 -4.74 -20.57
N LEU A 273 11.62 -5.01 -19.44
CA LEU A 273 12.26 -5.62 -18.29
C LEU A 273 12.44 -7.12 -18.61
N GLY A 274 13.68 -7.59 -18.60
CA GLY A 274 13.94 -9.02 -18.57
C GLY A 274 13.40 -9.65 -17.28
N ASP A 275 13.26 -10.97 -17.26
CA ASP A 275 12.72 -11.70 -16.11
C ASP A 275 13.42 -11.35 -14.79
N LYS A 276 14.73 -11.10 -14.83
CA LYS A 276 15.51 -10.69 -13.66
C LYS A 276 15.14 -9.29 -13.15
N ASP A 277 14.94 -8.35 -14.08
CA ASP A 277 14.56 -6.98 -13.72
C ASP A 277 13.15 -6.96 -13.10
N LEU A 278 12.23 -7.74 -13.68
CA LEU A 278 10.87 -7.88 -13.14
C LEU A 278 10.89 -8.56 -11.75
N PHE A 279 11.70 -9.61 -11.60
CA PHE A 279 11.90 -10.26 -10.30
C PHE A 279 12.34 -9.25 -9.24
N VAL A 280 13.35 -8.41 -9.52
CA VAL A 280 13.85 -7.40 -8.57
C VAL A 280 12.74 -6.47 -8.11
N LEU A 281 11.90 -5.97 -9.02
CA LEU A 281 10.80 -5.08 -8.67
C LEU A 281 9.70 -5.80 -7.87
N LEU A 282 9.34 -7.00 -8.26
CA LEU A 282 8.31 -7.77 -7.57
C LEU A 282 8.76 -8.28 -6.21
N HIS A 283 10.04 -8.65 -6.06
CA HIS A 283 10.63 -8.99 -4.77
C HIS A 283 10.62 -7.79 -3.81
N LEU A 284 10.98 -6.61 -4.30
CA LEU A 284 10.92 -5.38 -3.51
C LEU A 284 9.48 -5.01 -3.10
N LEU A 285 8.51 -5.26 -3.99
CA LEU A 285 7.10 -4.99 -3.74
C LEU A 285 6.48 -6.00 -2.77
N ARG A 286 6.72 -7.29 -2.94
CA ARG A 286 6.13 -8.41 -2.19
C ARG A 286 7.18 -9.49 -1.85
N PRO A 287 8.13 -9.17 -0.95
CA PRO A 287 9.15 -10.13 -0.53
C PRO A 287 8.56 -11.36 0.17
N ASP A 288 7.35 -11.23 0.72
CA ASP A 288 6.58 -12.32 1.32
C ASP A 288 6.08 -13.36 0.33
N LEU A 289 5.86 -12.98 -0.92
CA LEU A 289 5.37 -13.87 -1.99
C LEU A 289 6.48 -14.32 -2.94
N ILE A 290 7.43 -13.44 -3.19
CA ILE A 290 8.51 -13.64 -4.17
C ILE A 290 9.84 -13.48 -3.43
N TYR A 291 10.32 -14.55 -2.80
CA TYR A 291 11.47 -14.51 -1.91
C TYR A 291 12.80 -14.83 -2.62
N ASP A 292 12.81 -15.61 -3.71
CA ASP A 292 13.99 -15.90 -4.50
C ASP A 292 13.69 -16.02 -6.00
N TYR A 293 14.74 -15.95 -6.81
CA TYR A 293 14.62 -15.94 -8.27
C TYR A 293 14.17 -17.30 -8.83
N GLU A 294 14.58 -18.42 -8.24
CA GLU A 294 14.21 -19.75 -8.67
C GLU A 294 12.71 -19.98 -8.52
N SER A 295 12.15 -19.60 -7.39
CA SER A 295 10.70 -19.64 -7.16
C SER A 295 9.94 -18.75 -8.14
N PHE A 296 10.44 -17.53 -8.42
CA PHE A 296 9.84 -16.64 -9.41
C PHE A 296 9.88 -17.25 -10.83
N GLU A 297 10.98 -17.84 -11.23
CA GLU A 297 11.13 -18.52 -12.53
C GLU A 297 10.10 -19.65 -12.66
N HIS A 298 9.95 -20.48 -11.63
CA HIS A 298 8.92 -21.50 -11.60
C HIS A 298 7.49 -20.95 -11.68
N MET A 299 7.20 -19.83 -10.98
CA MET A 299 5.89 -19.16 -11.04
C MET A 299 5.58 -18.63 -12.44
N SER A 300 6.60 -18.26 -13.21
CA SER A 300 6.44 -17.71 -14.55
C SER A 300 6.40 -18.75 -15.67
N GLU A 301 6.76 -20.02 -15.40
CA GLU A 301 6.75 -21.13 -16.39
C GLU A 301 5.45 -21.22 -17.23
N PRO A 302 4.24 -21.03 -16.67
CA PRO A 302 3.01 -21.11 -17.46
C PRO A 302 2.77 -19.89 -18.38
N ASN A 303 3.41 -18.74 -18.11
CA ASN A 303 3.09 -17.48 -18.78
C ASN A 303 3.23 -17.49 -20.31
N PRO A 304 4.29 -18.09 -20.92
CA PRO A 304 4.39 -18.17 -22.37
C PRO A 304 3.17 -18.85 -23.00
N TYR A 305 2.74 -19.97 -22.45
CA TYR A 305 1.58 -20.73 -22.93
C TYR A 305 0.27 -19.95 -22.76
N ILE A 306 0.08 -19.30 -21.60
CA ILE A 306 -1.09 -18.45 -21.35
C ILE A 306 -1.13 -17.29 -22.35
N ASN A 307 0.00 -16.65 -22.61
CA ASN A 307 0.10 -15.56 -23.57
C ASN A 307 -0.23 -16.00 -25.00
N GLU A 308 0.24 -17.18 -25.43
CA GLU A 308 -0.10 -17.74 -26.74
C GLU A 308 -1.58 -18.13 -26.83
N ALA A 309 -2.17 -18.64 -25.74
CA ALA A 309 -3.61 -18.88 -25.68
C ALA A 309 -4.41 -17.58 -25.86
N VAL A 310 -4.02 -16.49 -25.16
CA VAL A 310 -4.64 -15.17 -25.30
C VAL A 310 -4.46 -14.60 -26.70
N LYS A 311 -3.30 -14.74 -27.31
CA LYS A 311 -3.07 -14.33 -28.71
C LYS A 311 -3.99 -15.09 -29.67
N SER A 312 -4.13 -16.40 -29.49
CA SER A 312 -5.03 -17.22 -30.30
C SER A 312 -6.47 -16.77 -30.19
N ILE A 313 -6.96 -16.46 -28.97
CA ILE A 313 -8.31 -15.97 -28.72
C ILE A 313 -8.57 -14.60 -29.38
N ARG A 314 -7.55 -13.74 -29.42
CA ARG A 314 -7.63 -12.40 -30.04
C ARG A 314 -7.39 -12.41 -31.54
N GLY A 315 -6.83 -13.48 -32.06
CA GLY A 315 -6.57 -13.68 -33.48
C GLY A 315 -7.85 -14.05 -34.24
N ASN A 316 -7.83 -13.86 -35.58
CA ASN A 316 -8.94 -14.22 -36.47
C ASN A 316 -8.75 -15.61 -37.12
N ASP A 317 -7.93 -16.48 -36.54
CA ASP A 317 -7.68 -17.81 -37.09
C ASP A 317 -8.91 -18.71 -36.92
N SER A 318 -9.20 -19.55 -37.92
CA SER A 318 -10.31 -20.53 -37.87
C SER A 318 -10.14 -21.56 -36.74
N ASP A 319 -8.91 -21.87 -36.34
CA ASP A 319 -8.57 -22.88 -35.34
C ASP A 319 -8.20 -22.28 -33.96
N TRP A 320 -8.59 -21.03 -33.71
CA TRP A 320 -8.20 -20.31 -32.48
C TRP A 320 -8.58 -21.08 -31.19
N GLN A 321 -9.74 -21.74 -31.19
CA GLN A 321 -10.25 -22.48 -30.03
C GLN A 321 -9.35 -23.64 -29.65
N LYS A 322 -8.96 -24.46 -30.66
CA LYS A 322 -8.06 -25.60 -30.46
C LYS A 322 -6.66 -25.16 -30.02
N LYS A 323 -6.11 -24.09 -30.66
CA LYS A 323 -4.84 -23.52 -30.28
C LYS A 323 -4.84 -22.98 -28.86
N ALA A 324 -5.87 -22.25 -28.47
CA ALA A 324 -6.03 -21.71 -27.13
C ALA A 324 -6.15 -22.81 -26.08
N LEU A 325 -6.96 -23.84 -26.35
CA LEU A 325 -7.12 -25.00 -25.46
C LEU A 325 -5.82 -25.77 -25.28
N SER A 326 -5.10 -26.07 -26.37
CA SER A 326 -3.79 -26.77 -26.30
C SER A 326 -2.81 -25.99 -25.43
N ASN A 327 -2.67 -24.67 -25.67
CA ASN A 327 -1.76 -23.85 -24.90
C ASN A 327 -2.16 -23.78 -23.41
N LEU A 328 -3.44 -23.70 -23.06
CA LEU A 328 -3.86 -23.76 -21.67
C LEU A 328 -3.56 -25.10 -21.02
N ILE A 329 -3.72 -26.21 -21.74
CA ILE A 329 -3.34 -27.55 -21.25
C ILE A 329 -1.83 -27.60 -20.97
N ASP A 330 -1.01 -27.07 -21.88
CA ASP A 330 0.44 -27.01 -21.72
C ASP A 330 0.84 -26.14 -20.53
N ALA A 331 0.19 -25.01 -20.34
CA ALA A 331 0.36 -24.18 -19.13
C ALA A 331 0.11 -24.98 -17.85
N GLY A 332 -0.96 -25.78 -17.82
CA GLY A 332 -1.29 -26.64 -16.68
C GLY A 332 -0.34 -27.83 -16.47
N ASN A 333 0.45 -28.19 -17.46
CA ASN A 333 1.42 -29.30 -17.39
C ASN A 333 2.81 -28.83 -16.93
N THR A 334 3.07 -27.53 -16.82
CA THR A 334 4.31 -27.01 -16.21
C THR A 334 4.38 -27.43 -14.73
N LYS A 335 5.55 -27.36 -14.11
CA LYS A 335 5.71 -27.71 -12.68
C LYS A 335 4.79 -26.86 -11.80
N TRP A 336 4.81 -25.54 -11.99
CA TRP A 336 3.94 -24.62 -11.27
C TRP A 336 2.46 -24.80 -11.63
N GLY A 337 2.17 -24.91 -12.93
CA GLY A 337 0.81 -25.09 -13.43
C GLY A 337 0.12 -26.32 -12.88
N SER A 338 0.85 -27.44 -12.74
CA SER A 338 0.30 -28.71 -12.20
C SER A 338 -0.12 -28.59 -10.74
N SER A 339 0.58 -27.77 -9.94
CA SER A 339 0.30 -27.58 -8.51
C SER A 339 -0.71 -26.47 -8.23
N VAL A 340 -0.73 -25.42 -9.04
CA VAL A 340 -1.52 -24.19 -8.79
C VAL A 340 -2.66 -24.03 -9.80
N LEU A 341 -2.38 -24.06 -11.12
CA LEU A 341 -3.41 -23.79 -12.13
C LEU A 341 -4.49 -24.87 -12.15
N LYS A 342 -4.12 -26.14 -12.07
CA LYS A 342 -5.09 -27.25 -12.05
C LYS A 342 -6.04 -27.24 -10.84
N ARG A 343 -5.77 -26.38 -9.84
CA ARG A 343 -6.66 -26.17 -8.67
C ARG A 343 -7.39 -24.82 -8.75
N ASN A 344 -7.08 -24.00 -9.73
CA ASN A 344 -7.67 -22.66 -9.86
C ASN A 344 -9.03 -22.75 -10.59
N PRO A 345 -10.14 -22.32 -9.96
CA PRO A 345 -11.48 -22.38 -10.57
C PRO A 345 -11.59 -21.60 -11.89
N VAL A 346 -10.90 -20.46 -11.99
CA VAL A 346 -10.92 -19.62 -13.20
C VAL A 346 -10.24 -20.33 -14.37
N TYR A 347 -9.09 -20.99 -14.13
CA TYR A 347 -8.39 -21.77 -15.13
C TYR A 347 -9.23 -22.98 -15.59
N LEU A 348 -9.83 -23.71 -14.66
CA LEU A 348 -10.69 -24.87 -14.99
C LEU A 348 -11.92 -24.42 -15.79
N ASN A 349 -12.53 -23.31 -15.42
CA ASN A 349 -13.67 -22.76 -16.18
C ASN A 349 -13.26 -22.32 -17.60
N ALA A 350 -12.07 -21.71 -17.76
CA ALA A 350 -11.57 -21.33 -19.08
C ALA A 350 -11.36 -22.56 -19.99
N ILE A 351 -10.82 -23.67 -19.46
CA ILE A 351 -10.70 -24.93 -20.20
C ILE A 351 -12.08 -25.47 -20.60
N ASN A 352 -13.04 -25.50 -19.66
CA ASN A 352 -14.39 -26.00 -19.95
C ASN A 352 -15.13 -25.19 -21.04
N ILE A 353 -14.90 -23.87 -21.09
CA ILE A 353 -15.51 -23.02 -22.12
C ILE A 353 -14.90 -23.29 -23.52
N LEU A 354 -13.63 -23.70 -23.58
CA LEU A 354 -12.92 -23.95 -24.82
C LEU A 354 -13.07 -25.41 -25.33
N GLN A 355 -13.51 -26.33 -24.49
CA GLN A 355 -13.89 -27.70 -24.87
C GLN A 355 -15.26 -27.74 -25.53
#